data_d915edea211e318b3d824e91bc78b7ba
#
_entry.id   d915edea211e318b3d824e91bc78b7ba
#
_cell.length_a   1.000
_cell.length_b   1.000
_cell.length_c   1.000
_cell.angle_alpha   90.00
_cell.angle_beta   90.00
_cell.angle_gamma   90.00
#
_symmetry.space_group_name_H-M   'P 1'
#
loop_
_entity.id
_entity.type
_entity.pdbx_description
1 polymer ?
#
loop_
_entity_poly.entity_id
_entity_poly.type
_entity_poly.pdbx_seq_one_letter_code
_entity_poly.pdbx_strand_id
1 'polypeptide(L)'
;MSARSAKPLVAHPDRPRQGGPDRAEVEVAVGVLIRPDGAFLLTSRPPGKVYEGYWEFPGGKVEPGESVEQALRRELVEEIGVVIGAVHPWRVERVDYPHALVRLNFCKVFEWSGELHMHEGQSFAWEMLPVQVRPVLPGTVPVLDWFAQERSFEGPTHTQGA
;
A
#
# COMPACT_ATOMS: atom_id res chain seq x y z
N MET A 1 22.53 -1.48 -14.38
CA MET A 1 22.54 -2.72 -13.58
C MET A 1 21.15 -3.27 -13.49
N SER A 2 20.95 -4.47 -13.96
CA SER A 2 19.65 -5.07 -13.81
C SER A 2 19.37 -5.28 -12.34
N ALA A 3 18.23 -4.82 -11.90
CA ALA A 3 17.81 -5.08 -10.53
C ALA A 3 17.68 -6.59 -10.36
N ARG A 4 18.43 -7.14 -9.44
CA ARG A 4 18.24 -8.53 -9.10
C ARG A 4 16.83 -8.68 -8.56
N SER A 5 16.11 -9.66 -9.07
CA SER A 5 14.80 -10.00 -8.57
C SER A 5 14.95 -10.49 -7.13
N ALA A 6 14.62 -9.64 -6.17
CA ALA A 6 14.60 -10.04 -4.77
C ALA A 6 13.50 -11.06 -4.55
N LYS A 7 13.69 -11.95 -3.60
CA LYS A 7 12.60 -12.87 -3.22
C LYS A 7 11.44 -12.06 -2.67
N PRO A 8 10.21 -12.40 -3.04
CA PRO A 8 9.06 -11.70 -2.47
C PRO A 8 8.92 -11.96 -0.98
N LEU A 9 8.39 -10.98 -0.27
CA LEU A 9 7.97 -11.15 1.11
C LEU A 9 6.82 -12.15 1.12
N VAL A 10 6.98 -13.25 1.85
CA VAL A 10 5.93 -14.26 1.92
C VAL A 10 4.97 -13.93 3.06
N ALA A 11 3.74 -13.65 2.71
CA ALA A 11 2.67 -13.39 3.68
C ALA A 11 1.96 -14.71 3.98
N HIS A 12 1.80 -15.02 5.26
CA HIS A 12 1.09 -16.22 5.72
C HIS A 12 1.65 -17.50 5.07
N PRO A 13 2.90 -17.85 5.37
CA PRO A 13 3.56 -19.00 4.72
C PRO A 13 2.89 -20.36 5.03
N ASP A 14 2.07 -20.41 6.08
CA ASP A 14 1.33 -21.59 6.48
C ASP A 14 0.02 -21.80 5.70
N ARG A 15 -0.38 -20.83 4.87
CA ARG A 15 -1.60 -20.91 4.08
C ARG A 15 -1.31 -21.40 2.66
N PRO A 16 -2.21 -22.23 2.07
CA PRO A 16 -2.03 -22.67 0.69
C PRO A 16 -2.03 -21.52 -0.30
N ARG A 17 -1.14 -21.59 -1.31
CA ARG A 17 -1.08 -20.62 -2.38
C ARG A 17 -2.06 -20.98 -3.48
N GLN A 18 -2.82 -19.99 -3.94
CA GLN A 18 -3.73 -20.15 -5.06
C GLN A 18 -3.00 -19.87 -6.35
N GLY A 19 -3.31 -20.62 -7.42
CA GLY A 19 -2.80 -20.35 -8.75
C GLY A 19 -1.50 -21.04 -9.13
N GLY A 20 -0.94 -21.89 -8.31
CA GLY A 20 0.26 -22.64 -8.64
C GLY A 20 1.56 -21.81 -8.71
N PRO A 21 2.69 -22.48 -9.02
CA PRO A 21 4.01 -21.81 -8.94
C PRO A 21 4.26 -20.76 -10.03
N ASP A 22 3.55 -20.84 -11.14
CA ASP A 22 3.74 -19.93 -12.27
C ASP A 22 2.68 -18.85 -12.35
N ARG A 23 2.00 -18.56 -11.25
CA ARG A 23 0.97 -17.55 -11.25
C ARG A 23 1.55 -16.18 -11.58
N ALA A 24 0.81 -15.39 -12.38
CA ALA A 24 1.25 -14.09 -12.85
C ALA A 24 1.37 -13.10 -11.69
N GLU A 25 2.36 -12.23 -11.80
CA GLU A 25 2.56 -11.14 -10.86
C GLU A 25 1.58 -10.02 -11.18
N VAL A 26 0.82 -9.57 -10.18
CA VAL A 26 -0.15 -8.48 -10.35
C VAL A 26 0.51 -7.17 -10.00
N GLU A 27 0.53 -6.22 -10.96
CA GLU A 27 1.06 -4.87 -10.73
C GLU A 27 0.04 -4.03 -9.99
N VAL A 28 0.48 -3.37 -8.92
CA VAL A 28 -0.38 -2.52 -8.10
C VAL A 28 0.29 -1.17 -7.91
N ALA A 29 -0.45 -0.09 -8.10
CA ALA A 29 0.01 1.26 -7.82
C ALA A 29 -0.46 1.65 -6.42
N VAL A 30 0.46 2.15 -5.59
CA VAL A 30 0.15 2.47 -4.19
C VAL A 30 0.54 3.91 -3.91
N GLY A 31 -0.39 4.68 -3.36
CA GLY A 31 -0.20 6.07 -3.02
C GLY A 31 0.14 6.28 -1.55
N VAL A 32 1.28 6.89 -1.31
CA VAL A 32 1.70 7.28 0.03
C VAL A 32 1.50 8.77 0.14
N LEU A 33 0.31 9.18 0.59
CA LEU A 33 -0.05 10.59 0.73
C LEU A 33 0.50 11.09 2.05
N ILE A 34 1.30 12.15 2.00
CA ILE A 34 2.01 12.68 3.16
C ILE A 34 1.64 14.15 3.35
N ARG A 35 1.09 14.47 4.52
CA ARG A 35 0.76 15.85 4.88
C ARG A 35 2.02 16.64 5.25
N PRO A 36 1.94 17.99 5.26
CA PRO A 36 3.09 18.81 5.69
C PRO A 36 3.62 18.48 7.08
N ASP A 37 2.76 17.96 7.99
CA ASP A 37 3.19 17.57 9.33
C ASP A 37 3.87 16.20 9.35
N GLY A 38 3.95 15.51 8.20
CA GLY A 38 4.58 14.20 8.08
C GLY A 38 3.63 13.02 8.25
N ALA A 39 2.38 13.27 8.62
CA ALA A 39 1.39 12.17 8.74
C ALA A 39 1.11 11.58 7.36
N PHE A 40 0.92 10.26 7.31
CA PHE A 40 0.61 9.56 6.08
C PHE A 40 -0.74 8.87 6.17
N LEU A 41 -1.39 8.71 5.03
CA LEU A 41 -2.76 8.18 4.96
C LEU A 41 -2.77 6.67 4.87
N LEU A 42 -3.47 6.03 5.78
CA LEU A 42 -3.81 4.60 5.69
C LEU A 42 -5.32 4.45 5.55
N THR A 43 -5.73 3.42 4.83
CA THR A 43 -7.14 3.06 4.67
C THR A 43 -7.32 1.60 5.03
N SER A 44 -8.51 1.26 5.53
CA SER A 44 -8.83 -0.14 5.82
C SER A 44 -9.38 -0.83 4.57
N ARG A 45 -9.11 -2.12 4.43
CA ARG A 45 -9.69 -2.92 3.35
C ARG A 45 -11.21 -2.98 3.53
N PRO A 46 -11.98 -2.66 2.49
CA PRO A 46 -13.43 -2.56 2.64
C PRO A 46 -14.10 -3.90 2.88
N PRO A 47 -15.36 -3.88 3.39
CA PRO A 47 -16.11 -5.12 3.58
C PRO A 47 -16.21 -5.94 2.30
N GLY A 48 -16.10 -7.26 2.42
CA GLY A 48 -16.20 -8.18 1.30
C GLY A 48 -14.90 -8.38 0.52
N LYS A 49 -13.86 -7.63 0.80
CA LYS A 49 -12.56 -7.82 0.16
C LYS A 49 -11.70 -8.78 0.99
N VAL A 50 -10.72 -9.40 0.33
CA VAL A 50 -9.72 -10.20 1.02
C VAL A 50 -9.02 -9.32 2.05
N TYR A 51 -8.78 -9.86 3.25
CA TYR A 51 -8.21 -9.11 4.37
C TYR A 51 -9.05 -7.93 4.81
N GLU A 52 -10.37 -8.09 4.76
CA GLU A 52 -11.30 -7.07 5.26
C GLU A 52 -10.85 -6.53 6.63
N GLY A 53 -10.83 -5.20 6.77
CA GLY A 53 -10.45 -4.55 8.03
C GLY A 53 -8.95 -4.36 8.26
N TYR A 54 -8.10 -4.98 7.44
CA TYR A 54 -6.65 -4.71 7.50
C TYR A 54 -6.34 -3.33 6.92
N TRP A 55 -5.31 -2.69 7.47
CA TRP A 55 -4.92 -1.33 7.08
C TRP A 55 -3.75 -1.34 6.10
N GLU A 56 -3.83 -0.47 5.11
CA GLU A 56 -2.87 -0.39 4.01
C GLU A 56 -2.83 1.03 3.46
N PHE A 57 -1.85 1.31 2.61
CA PHE A 57 -1.87 2.53 1.81
C PHE A 57 -2.87 2.36 0.65
N PRO A 58 -3.58 3.45 0.26
CA PRO A 58 -4.56 3.35 -0.82
C PRO A 58 -3.91 3.14 -2.19
N GLY A 59 -4.63 2.51 -3.08
CA GLY A 59 -4.17 2.24 -4.44
C GLY A 59 -4.96 1.11 -5.07
N GLY A 60 -4.46 0.60 -6.16
CA GLY A 60 -5.13 -0.49 -6.85
C GLY A 60 -4.35 -1.01 -8.03
N LYS A 61 -4.95 -1.98 -8.72
CA LYS A 61 -4.30 -2.69 -9.82
C LYS A 61 -4.04 -1.77 -11.01
N VAL A 62 -2.87 -1.94 -11.62
CA VAL A 62 -2.54 -1.30 -12.89
C VAL A 62 -3.23 -2.10 -13.99
N GLU A 63 -4.04 -1.42 -14.80
CA GLU A 63 -4.75 -2.07 -15.90
C GLU A 63 -3.88 -2.15 -17.16
N PRO A 64 -4.20 -3.05 -18.09
CA PRO A 64 -3.44 -3.14 -19.34
C PRO A 64 -3.37 -1.78 -20.05
N GLY A 65 -2.17 -1.40 -20.46
CA GLY A 65 -1.94 -0.14 -21.13
C GLY A 65 -1.75 1.08 -20.23
N GLU A 66 -1.96 0.92 -18.91
CA GLU A 66 -1.72 2.01 -17.98
C GLU A 66 -0.29 1.99 -17.46
N SER A 67 0.26 3.19 -17.21
CA SER A 67 1.46 3.32 -16.38
C SER A 67 1.06 3.25 -14.91
N VAL A 68 2.04 3.06 -14.04
CA VAL A 68 1.81 3.10 -12.59
C VAL A 68 1.19 4.44 -12.18
N GLU A 69 1.71 5.54 -12.70
CA GLU A 69 1.18 6.87 -12.38
C GLU A 69 -0.28 7.02 -12.83
N GLN A 70 -0.60 6.57 -14.05
CA GLN A 70 -1.97 6.65 -14.55
C GLN A 70 -2.92 5.84 -13.69
N ALA A 71 -2.52 4.63 -13.32
CA ALA A 71 -3.32 3.77 -12.45
C ALA A 71 -3.53 4.42 -11.08
N LEU A 72 -2.48 5.00 -10.52
CA LEU A 72 -2.57 5.66 -9.22
C LEU A 72 -3.55 6.82 -9.25
N ARG A 73 -3.46 7.67 -10.27
CA ARG A 73 -4.38 8.81 -10.42
C ARG A 73 -5.83 8.35 -10.51
N ARG A 74 -6.09 7.33 -11.31
CA ARG A 74 -7.42 6.76 -11.48
C ARG A 74 -7.93 6.14 -10.18
N GLU A 75 -7.12 5.32 -9.55
CA GLU A 75 -7.52 4.61 -8.32
C GLU A 75 -7.82 5.57 -7.18
N LEU A 76 -7.03 6.62 -7.00
CA LEU A 76 -7.27 7.53 -5.89
C LEU A 76 -8.51 8.40 -6.08
N VAL A 77 -8.88 8.70 -7.33
CA VAL A 77 -10.18 9.31 -7.61
C VAL A 77 -11.31 8.34 -7.28
N GLU A 78 -11.19 7.10 -7.74
CA GLU A 78 -12.23 6.09 -7.54
C GLU A 78 -12.42 5.70 -6.09
N GLU A 79 -11.33 5.48 -5.35
CA GLU A 79 -11.40 4.98 -3.99
C GLU A 79 -11.66 6.07 -2.95
N ILE A 80 -10.97 7.19 -3.05
CA ILE A 80 -10.98 8.20 -1.99
C ILE A 80 -11.30 9.61 -2.46
N GLY A 81 -11.59 9.80 -3.74
CA GLY A 81 -12.13 11.06 -4.26
C GLY A 81 -11.15 12.21 -4.37
N VAL A 82 -9.85 11.96 -4.44
CA VAL A 82 -8.87 13.04 -4.53
C VAL A 82 -8.14 13.03 -5.87
N VAL A 83 -7.79 14.22 -6.34
CA VAL A 83 -6.96 14.42 -7.53
C VAL A 83 -5.56 14.75 -7.07
N ILE A 84 -4.62 13.86 -7.33
CA ILE A 84 -3.25 14.02 -6.84
C ILE A 84 -2.41 14.88 -7.76
N GLY A 85 -1.45 15.59 -7.17
CA GLY A 85 -0.45 16.37 -7.90
C GLY A 85 0.73 15.50 -8.34
N ALA A 86 1.95 15.99 -8.17
CA ALA A 86 3.13 15.26 -8.59
C ALA A 86 3.24 13.90 -7.90
N VAL A 87 3.62 12.89 -8.67
CA VAL A 87 3.81 11.52 -8.19
C VAL A 87 5.30 11.23 -8.16
N HIS A 88 5.80 10.83 -7.00
CA HIS A 88 7.22 10.56 -6.80
C HIS A 88 7.43 9.05 -6.56
N PRO A 89 7.86 8.30 -7.58
CA PRO A 89 8.18 6.90 -7.38
C PRO A 89 9.19 6.74 -6.25
N TRP A 90 8.91 5.82 -5.35
CA TRP A 90 9.75 5.64 -4.15
C TRP A 90 10.41 4.28 -4.13
N ARG A 91 9.63 3.23 -3.91
CA ARG A 91 10.16 1.86 -3.81
C ARG A 91 9.17 0.87 -4.36
N VAL A 92 9.68 -0.34 -4.63
CA VAL A 92 8.87 -1.47 -5.08
C VAL A 92 9.06 -2.60 -4.09
N GLU A 93 7.96 -3.26 -3.72
CA GLU A 93 7.99 -4.44 -2.87
C GLU A 93 7.12 -5.52 -3.48
N ARG A 94 7.65 -6.73 -3.55
CA ARG A 94 6.89 -7.88 -4.04
C ARG A 94 6.40 -8.66 -2.83
N VAL A 95 5.13 -9.02 -2.84
CA VAL A 95 4.51 -9.76 -1.73
C VAL A 95 3.81 -10.99 -2.28
N ASP A 96 4.17 -12.14 -1.73
CA ASP A 96 3.56 -13.42 -2.06
C ASP A 96 2.45 -13.70 -1.06
N TYR A 97 1.24 -13.27 -1.41
CA TYR A 97 0.04 -13.57 -0.62
C TYR A 97 -0.53 -14.93 -1.01
N PRO A 98 -1.29 -15.57 -0.13
CA PRO A 98 -1.96 -16.82 -0.50
C PRO A 98 -2.81 -16.70 -1.76
N HIS A 99 -3.48 -15.56 -1.96
CA HIS A 99 -4.41 -15.35 -3.07
C HIS A 99 -3.74 -14.77 -4.33
N ALA A 100 -2.59 -14.12 -4.21
CA ALA A 100 -1.95 -13.46 -5.35
C ALA A 100 -0.50 -13.10 -5.05
N LEU A 101 0.32 -13.14 -6.10
CA LEU A 101 1.66 -12.57 -6.07
C LEU A 101 1.54 -11.14 -6.58
N VAL A 102 1.90 -10.16 -5.78
CA VAL A 102 1.73 -8.76 -6.14
C VAL A 102 3.06 -8.02 -6.16
N ARG A 103 3.15 -7.06 -7.06
CA ARG A 103 4.26 -6.12 -7.13
C ARG A 103 3.71 -4.75 -6.77
N LEU A 104 4.07 -4.27 -5.59
CA LEU A 104 3.57 -3.00 -5.05
C LEU A 104 4.53 -1.88 -5.44
N ASN A 105 4.03 -0.93 -6.22
CA ASN A 105 4.79 0.24 -6.65
C ASN A 105 4.38 1.41 -5.77
N PHE A 106 5.21 1.72 -4.78
CA PHE A 106 4.93 2.80 -3.83
C PHE A 106 5.39 4.13 -4.37
N CYS A 107 4.47 5.10 -4.39
CA CYS A 107 4.74 6.45 -4.86
C CYS A 107 4.35 7.45 -3.77
N LYS A 108 5.24 8.37 -3.45
CA LYS A 108 4.95 9.45 -2.51
C LYS A 108 4.19 10.57 -3.22
N VAL A 109 3.19 11.11 -2.53
CA VAL A 109 2.37 12.22 -3.02
C VAL A 109 2.25 13.23 -1.88
N PHE A 110 2.64 14.47 -2.15
CA PHE A 110 2.62 15.53 -1.14
C PHE A 110 1.54 16.58 -1.40
N GLU A 111 0.93 16.55 -2.58
CA GLU A 111 -0.06 17.54 -2.98
C GLU A 111 -1.26 16.86 -3.63
N TRP A 112 -2.44 17.27 -3.24
CA TRP A 112 -3.69 16.78 -3.82
C TRP A 112 -4.79 17.79 -3.58
N SER A 113 -5.87 17.69 -4.37
CA SER A 113 -7.06 18.52 -4.20
C SER A 113 -8.28 17.62 -3.98
N GLY A 114 -9.29 18.20 -3.36
CA GLY A 114 -10.51 17.49 -3.01
C GLY A 114 -10.48 16.99 -1.57
N GLU A 115 -11.66 16.67 -1.06
CA GLU A 115 -11.80 16.11 0.28
C GLU A 115 -11.86 14.59 0.18
N LEU A 116 -11.35 13.93 1.21
CA LEU A 116 -11.39 12.47 1.25
C LEU A 116 -12.82 11.97 1.38
N HIS A 117 -13.21 11.09 0.48
CA HIS A 117 -14.48 10.38 0.51
C HIS A 117 -14.20 8.89 0.34
N MET A 118 -14.57 8.12 1.33
CA MET A 118 -14.34 6.67 1.31
C MET A 118 -15.44 5.99 0.53
N HIS A 119 -15.28 5.93 -0.79
CA HIS A 119 -16.32 5.48 -1.72
C HIS A 119 -16.67 4.00 -1.59
N GLU A 120 -15.81 3.20 -0.96
CA GLU A 120 -16.03 1.75 -0.84
C GLU A 120 -16.42 1.33 0.58
N GLY A 121 -16.74 2.29 1.43
CA GLY A 121 -17.13 2.00 2.81
C GLY A 121 -15.96 1.70 3.73
N GLN A 122 -14.73 1.91 3.27
CA GLN A 122 -13.53 1.74 4.08
C GLN A 122 -13.38 2.91 5.06
N SER A 123 -12.55 2.71 6.09
CA SER A 123 -12.16 3.76 7.02
C SER A 123 -10.81 4.33 6.62
N PHE A 124 -10.47 5.52 7.12
CA PHE A 124 -9.15 6.09 6.91
C PHE A 124 -8.58 6.67 8.20
N ALA A 125 -7.27 6.79 8.24
CA ALA A 125 -6.57 7.42 9.36
C ALA A 125 -5.29 8.08 8.87
N TRP A 126 -4.97 9.24 9.44
CA TRP A 126 -3.69 9.89 9.26
C TRP A 126 -2.79 9.40 10.39
N GLU A 127 -1.66 8.77 10.04
CA GLU A 127 -0.82 8.09 11.00
C GLU A 127 0.60 8.63 11.02
N MET A 128 1.23 8.46 12.15
CA MET A 128 2.66 8.71 12.37
C MET A 128 3.24 7.42 12.96
N LEU A 129 4.56 7.31 13.02
CA LEU A 129 5.19 6.18 13.71
C LEU A 129 5.17 6.37 15.21
N PRO A 130 4.84 5.36 16.03
CA PRO A 130 4.32 4.05 15.63
C PRO A 130 2.87 4.13 15.18
N VAL A 131 2.52 3.33 14.19
CA VAL A 131 1.15 3.29 13.67
C VAL A 131 0.22 2.67 14.71
N GLN A 132 -0.93 3.31 14.93
CA GLN A 132 -1.89 2.90 15.96
C GLN A 132 -3.01 2.01 15.43
N VAL A 133 -3.39 2.19 14.17
CA VAL A 133 -4.43 1.32 13.57
C VAL A 133 -3.89 -0.08 13.37
N ARG A 134 -4.77 -1.08 13.47
CA ARG A 134 -4.38 -2.49 13.37
C ARG A 134 -5.57 -3.36 12.99
N PRO A 135 -5.36 -4.53 12.36
CA PRO A 135 -4.06 -5.04 11.96
C PRO A 135 -3.55 -4.37 10.70
N VAL A 136 -2.24 -4.36 10.54
CA VAL A 136 -1.59 -3.80 9.36
C VAL A 136 -1.36 -4.92 8.35
N LEU A 137 -1.69 -4.65 7.09
CA LEU A 137 -1.49 -5.64 6.02
C LEU A 137 0.01 -5.93 5.85
N PRO A 138 0.41 -7.20 5.66
CA PRO A 138 1.83 -7.55 5.55
C PRO A 138 2.63 -6.71 4.55
N GLY A 139 2.06 -6.37 3.40
CA GLY A 139 2.73 -5.54 2.41
C GLY A 139 2.95 -4.09 2.83
N THR A 140 2.28 -3.64 3.89
CA THR A 140 2.45 -2.30 4.44
C THR A 140 3.64 -2.22 5.40
N VAL A 141 3.98 -3.31 6.05
CA VAL A 141 5.03 -3.32 7.08
C VAL A 141 6.38 -2.82 6.56
N PRO A 142 6.89 -3.28 5.40
CA PRO A 142 8.16 -2.76 4.89
C PRO A 142 8.18 -1.24 4.72
N VAL A 143 7.06 -0.65 4.34
CA VAL A 143 6.96 0.80 4.13
C VAL A 143 7.16 1.54 5.46
N LEU A 144 6.62 1.00 6.53
CA LEU A 144 6.79 1.59 7.86
C LEU A 144 8.26 1.54 8.29
N ASP A 145 8.97 0.47 7.94
CA ASP A 145 10.40 0.35 8.20
C ASP A 145 11.19 1.37 7.39
N TRP A 146 10.80 1.61 6.12
CA TRP A 146 11.43 2.64 5.29
C TRP A 146 11.25 4.03 5.89
N PHE A 147 10.05 4.34 6.37
CA PHE A 147 9.79 5.60 7.08
C PHE A 147 10.64 5.72 8.34
N ALA A 148 10.75 4.64 9.11
CA ALA A 148 11.56 4.66 10.33
C ALA A 148 13.02 4.98 10.01
N GLN A 149 13.57 4.39 8.95
CA GLN A 149 14.93 4.67 8.51
C GLN A 149 15.09 6.13 8.08
N GLU A 150 14.19 6.62 7.23
CA GLU A 150 14.25 7.99 6.73
C GLU A 150 14.11 9.04 7.85
N ARG A 151 13.33 8.73 8.87
CA ARG A 151 12.99 9.66 9.95
C ARG A 151 13.79 9.43 11.21
N SER A 152 14.75 8.51 11.17
CA SER A 152 15.57 8.15 12.34
C SER A 152 14.70 7.78 13.55
N PHE A 153 13.63 7.05 13.28
CA PHE A 153 12.70 6.58 14.30
C PHE A 153 13.17 5.23 14.84
N GLU A 154 13.29 5.12 16.15
CA GLU A 154 13.65 3.89 16.83
C GLU A 154 12.45 3.34 17.59
N GLY A 155 12.34 2.02 17.64
CA GLY A 155 11.24 1.34 18.30
C GLY A 155 10.32 0.65 17.31
N PRO A 156 9.24 0.04 17.80
CA PRO A 156 8.29 -0.65 16.94
C PRO A 156 7.56 0.35 16.04
N THR A 157 7.41 0.00 14.76
CA THR A 157 6.74 0.87 13.79
C THR A 157 5.23 0.76 13.87
N HIS A 158 4.73 -0.34 14.41
CA HIS A 158 3.29 -0.59 14.56
C HIS A 158 3.06 -1.60 15.67
N THR A 159 1.82 -1.63 16.20
CA THR A 159 1.45 -2.64 17.17
C THR A 159 1.00 -3.91 16.45
N GLN A 160 1.41 -5.06 16.95
CA GLN A 160 0.93 -6.33 16.41
C GLN A 160 -0.57 -6.46 16.70
N GLY A 161 -1.32 -6.91 15.72
CA GLY A 161 -2.74 -7.18 15.91
C GLY A 161 -2.92 -8.29 16.93
N ALA A 162 -3.90 -8.12 17.77
CA ALA A 162 -4.26 -9.16 18.73
C ALA A 162 -5.02 -10.28 18.02
#